data_298a6bae072964622baf23070eea5b1e
#
_entry.id   298a6bae072964622baf23070eea5b1e
#
_cell.length_a   1.000
_cell.length_b   1.000
_cell.length_c   1.000
_cell.angle_alpha   90.00
_cell.angle_beta   90.00
_cell.angle_gamma   90.00
#
_symmetry.space_group_name_H-M   'P 1'
#
loop_
_entity.id
_entity.type
_entity.pdbx_description
1 polymer ?
#
loop_
_entity_poly.entity_id
_entity_poly.type
_entity_poly.pdbx_seq_one_letter_code
_entity_poly.pdbx_strand_id
1 'polypeptide(L)'
;MFAQQQHDRRRFLGWAALSLAAVWVGTRESVQMITMKAFRPSGAGDLASFGRATAWLNSPPLTAADLRGKVVLVQFGTYTCINWLRTLPYVRAWATRYKERGLVLIGVHTPEFAFEEDVDNVRRAMKERGITFPIAIDNYRAIWNGFGNHYWPALYFIDASGRVRDHHFGEGHYEESELRIRELLAAAGRDGGIDAEAVSFEAHGPEAGADWSNLKSPETYVGHHKAENFASPGGAAVNTRHVYAVPPRLRLNQWALSGEWTQKSEAAVLNAAGGRIAFRFHARDLHLIMGPAARRRAVPFRVLIDGYPPNTGHGGDIDDHGNGTVTEQRLYQLIRQSGPVSDRQFEIEFLESGVEAFAFTFG
;
A
#
# COMPACT_ATOMS: atom_id res chain seq x y z
N MET A 1 8.71 -19.08 -5.18
CA MET A 1 9.26 -18.01 -4.30
C MET A 1 8.17 -17.15 -3.68
N PHE A 2 7.02 -16.92 -4.32
CA PHE A 2 5.93 -16.05 -3.83
C PHE A 2 4.92 -16.72 -2.87
N ALA A 3 4.75 -18.04 -2.89
CA ALA A 3 3.92 -18.78 -1.93
C ALA A 3 4.48 -18.70 -0.48
N GLN A 4 5.80 -18.55 -0.34
CA GLN A 4 6.49 -18.40 0.94
C GLN A 4 6.14 -17.07 1.63
N GLN A 5 5.89 -16.01 0.85
CA GLN A 5 5.61 -14.67 1.37
C GLN A 5 4.24 -14.54 2.06
N GLN A 6 3.23 -15.29 1.57
CA GLN A 6 1.91 -15.32 2.25
C GLN A 6 1.94 -16.20 3.53
N HIS A 7 2.77 -17.26 3.55
CA HIS A 7 2.95 -18.06 4.76
C HIS A 7 3.65 -17.27 5.86
N ASP A 8 4.60 -16.41 5.52
CA ASP A 8 5.30 -15.58 6.50
C ASP A 8 4.42 -14.47 7.08
N ARG A 9 3.49 -13.88 6.29
CA ARG A 9 2.48 -12.93 6.82
C ARG A 9 1.55 -13.58 7.85
N ARG A 10 1.13 -14.83 7.64
CA ARG A 10 0.30 -15.57 8.62
C ARG A 10 1.09 -15.99 9.86
N ARG A 11 2.38 -16.28 9.75
CA ARG A 11 3.25 -16.61 10.89
C ARG A 11 3.55 -15.38 11.75
N PHE A 12 3.66 -14.19 11.16
CA PHE A 12 3.93 -12.96 11.90
C PHE A 12 2.77 -12.56 12.83
N LEU A 13 1.51 -12.75 12.41
CA LEU A 13 0.33 -12.53 13.27
C LEU A 13 0.19 -13.59 14.37
N GLY A 14 0.74 -14.79 14.19
CA GLY A 14 0.71 -15.86 15.19
C GLY A 14 1.76 -15.73 16.29
N TRP A 15 2.82 -14.96 16.12
CA TRP A 15 3.93 -14.85 17.09
C TRP A 15 3.79 -13.67 18.06
N ALA A 16 2.99 -12.67 17.74
CA ALA A 16 2.67 -11.57 18.65
C ALA A 16 1.72 -11.99 19.81
N ALA A 17 1.03 -13.11 19.69
CA ALA A 17 0.05 -13.59 20.68
C ALA A 17 0.60 -14.60 21.70
N LEU A 18 1.87 -15.02 21.62
CA LEU A 18 2.44 -16.08 22.48
C LEU A 18 3.48 -15.61 23.51
N SER A 19 3.63 -14.30 23.75
CA SER A 19 4.63 -13.78 24.70
C SER A 19 4.06 -13.29 26.04
N LEU A 20 2.81 -13.56 26.40
CA LEU A 20 2.19 -13.11 27.64
C LEU A 20 1.56 -14.24 28.46
N ALA A 21 2.27 -15.36 28.65
CA ALA A 21 1.93 -16.33 29.68
C ALA A 21 3.20 -16.97 30.24
N ALA A 22 3.83 -16.31 31.20
CA ALA A 22 4.80 -16.93 32.10
C ALA A 22 4.74 -16.30 33.49
N VAL A 23 3.89 -16.89 34.31
CA VAL A 23 4.14 -17.30 35.71
C VAL A 23 4.73 -16.26 36.66
N TRP A 24 3.86 -15.79 37.54
CA TRP A 24 4.20 -15.17 38.82
C TRP A 24 4.51 -16.28 39.87
N VAL A 25 5.79 -16.49 40.19
CA VAL A 25 6.22 -17.10 41.46
C VAL A 25 7.42 -16.29 41.93
N GLY A 26 7.27 -15.69 43.11
CA GLY A 26 8.27 -14.78 43.68
C GLY A 26 9.53 -15.48 44.19
N THR A 27 10.65 -14.81 44.02
CA THR A 27 11.73 -14.59 45.00
C THR A 27 12.58 -13.43 44.50
N ARG A 28 13.01 -12.59 45.45
CA ARG A 28 13.93 -11.47 45.18
C ARG A 28 15.22 -11.99 44.57
N GLU A 29 15.52 -11.59 43.35
CA GLU A 29 16.86 -11.34 42.85
C GLU A 29 16.79 -10.81 41.42
N SER A 30 17.45 -9.66 41.21
CA SER A 30 17.93 -9.09 39.95
C SER A 30 16.91 -9.03 38.77
N VAL A 31 16.27 -7.90 38.60
CA VAL A 31 15.69 -7.49 37.31
C VAL A 31 16.84 -7.38 36.30
N GLN A 32 17.18 -8.47 35.65
CA GLN A 32 17.90 -8.41 34.39
C GLN A 32 16.91 -7.85 33.35
N MET A 33 17.11 -6.58 33.02
CA MET A 33 16.56 -6.05 31.77
C MET A 33 16.99 -6.99 30.65
N ILE A 34 16.04 -7.75 30.11
CA ILE A 34 16.23 -8.44 28.84
C ILE A 34 16.32 -7.32 27.83
N THR A 35 17.52 -6.85 27.57
CA THR A 35 17.84 -6.07 26.39
C THR A 35 17.45 -6.94 25.21
N MET A 36 16.33 -6.60 24.56
CA MET A 36 16.00 -7.12 23.24
C MET A 36 17.23 -6.88 22.38
N LYS A 37 17.88 -7.99 22.02
CA LYS A 37 19.06 -7.96 21.18
C LYS A 37 18.62 -7.29 19.88
N ALA A 38 19.01 -6.03 19.69
CA ALA A 38 18.73 -5.28 18.50
C ALA A 38 19.14 -6.15 17.30
N PHE A 39 18.18 -6.57 16.52
CA PHE A 39 18.42 -7.23 15.24
C PHE A 39 19.27 -6.26 14.43
N ARG A 40 20.57 -6.54 14.29
CA ARG A 40 21.43 -5.81 13.37
C ARG A 40 21.06 -6.31 11.98
N PRO A 41 20.49 -5.48 11.10
CA PRO A 41 20.40 -5.86 9.71
C PRO A 41 21.81 -6.11 9.22
N SER A 42 22.09 -7.30 8.75
CA SER A 42 23.30 -7.62 7.99
C SER A 42 23.12 -7.04 6.58
N GLY A 43 23.33 -5.73 6.46
CA GLY A 43 23.17 -4.96 5.24
C GLY A 43 22.86 -3.54 5.66
N ALA A 44 23.87 -2.69 5.81
CA ALA A 44 23.68 -1.27 6.00
C ALA A 44 22.86 -0.75 4.79
N GLY A 45 21.71 -0.13 5.02
CA GLY A 45 20.96 0.57 3.97
C GLY A 45 21.96 1.48 3.24
N ASP A 46 22.15 1.22 1.96
CA ASP A 46 23.18 1.87 1.17
C ASP A 46 22.67 3.20 0.64
N LEU A 47 22.97 4.30 1.35
CA LEU A 47 22.67 5.65 0.86
C LEU A 47 23.33 5.94 -0.52
N ALA A 48 24.40 5.25 -0.89
CA ALA A 48 25.00 5.39 -2.20
C ALA A 48 24.08 4.86 -3.31
N SER A 49 23.14 3.98 -2.97
CA SER A 49 22.13 3.47 -3.93
C SER A 49 21.23 4.57 -4.49
N PHE A 50 21.07 5.72 -3.80
CA PHE A 50 20.32 6.87 -4.34
C PHE A 50 20.90 7.41 -5.65
N GLY A 51 22.20 7.24 -5.90
CA GLY A 51 22.82 7.55 -7.19
C GLY A 51 22.30 6.71 -8.37
N ARG A 52 21.49 5.68 -8.10
CA ARG A 52 20.87 4.81 -9.11
C ARG A 52 19.41 5.12 -9.37
N ALA A 53 18.83 6.14 -8.71
CA ALA A 53 17.48 6.59 -9.00
C ALA A 53 17.35 6.95 -10.49
N THR A 54 16.27 6.51 -11.14
CA THR A 54 16.04 6.80 -12.57
C THR A 54 15.58 8.24 -12.81
N ALA A 55 14.95 8.84 -11.80
CA ALA A 55 14.55 10.25 -11.78
C ALA A 55 14.34 10.72 -10.33
N TRP A 56 14.21 12.03 -10.15
CA TRP A 56 13.84 12.65 -8.88
C TRP A 56 12.66 13.60 -9.08
N LEU A 57 11.75 13.64 -8.10
CA LEU A 57 10.68 14.60 -8.01
C LEU A 57 10.86 15.45 -6.76
N ASN A 58 10.39 16.70 -6.81
CA ASN A 58 10.40 17.68 -5.71
C ASN A 58 11.80 18.10 -5.22
N SER A 59 12.88 17.57 -5.81
CA SER A 59 14.27 17.99 -5.52
C SER A 59 15.20 17.66 -6.67
N PRO A 60 16.39 18.27 -6.72
CA PRO A 60 17.52 17.73 -7.46
C PRO A 60 17.90 16.34 -6.93
N PRO A 61 18.68 15.54 -7.68
CA PRO A 61 19.24 14.30 -7.18
C PRO A 61 19.99 14.49 -5.84
N LEU A 62 19.68 13.64 -4.85
CA LEU A 62 20.36 13.64 -3.57
C LEU A 62 21.41 12.52 -3.52
N THR A 63 22.56 12.83 -2.97
CA THR A 63 23.69 11.89 -2.81
C THR A 63 23.92 11.57 -1.34
N ALA A 64 24.67 10.51 -1.06
CA ALA A 64 25.09 10.20 0.29
C ALA A 64 25.90 11.34 0.95
N ALA A 65 26.59 12.16 0.16
CA ALA A 65 27.33 13.33 0.64
C ALA A 65 26.38 14.45 1.12
N ASP A 66 25.28 14.69 0.42
CA ASP A 66 24.27 15.69 0.74
C ASP A 66 23.51 15.34 2.04
N LEU A 67 23.51 14.05 2.41
CA LEU A 67 22.79 13.51 3.55
C LEU A 67 23.67 13.39 4.81
N ARG A 68 24.97 13.64 4.73
CA ARG A 68 25.86 13.61 5.90
C ARG A 68 25.47 14.65 6.93
N GLY A 69 25.54 14.25 8.20
CA GLY A 69 25.17 15.11 9.32
C GLY A 69 23.68 15.36 9.48
N LYS A 70 22.84 14.72 8.67
CA LYS A 70 21.38 14.80 8.75
C LYS A 70 20.81 13.48 9.23
N VAL A 71 19.71 13.56 9.97
CA VAL A 71 18.86 12.39 10.23
C VAL A 71 18.00 12.17 8.97
N VAL A 72 17.99 10.94 8.45
CA VAL A 72 17.27 10.61 7.22
C VAL A 72 16.19 9.58 7.51
N LEU A 73 14.96 9.86 7.08
CA LEU A 73 13.88 8.89 7.03
C LEU A 73 13.64 8.51 5.57
N VAL A 74 13.82 7.24 5.23
CA VAL A 74 13.53 6.71 3.89
C VAL A 74 12.23 5.94 3.94
N GLN A 75 11.27 6.31 3.09
CA GLN A 75 9.99 5.62 2.95
C GLN A 75 9.91 4.94 1.58
N PHE A 76 9.85 3.62 1.56
CA PHE A 76 9.53 2.86 0.34
C PHE A 76 8.02 2.75 0.15
N GLY A 77 7.58 2.92 -1.10
CA GLY A 77 6.17 2.82 -1.43
C GLY A 77 5.90 2.81 -2.93
N THR A 78 4.66 2.56 -3.29
CA THR A 78 4.11 2.82 -4.61
C THR A 78 2.74 3.47 -4.47
N TYR A 79 2.34 4.29 -5.45
CA TYR A 79 1.20 5.19 -5.28
C TYR A 79 -0.17 4.50 -5.31
N THR A 80 -0.24 3.22 -5.73
CA THR A 80 -1.47 2.43 -5.65
C THR A 80 -1.56 1.54 -4.42
N CYS A 81 -0.49 1.45 -3.61
CA CYS A 81 -0.49 0.63 -2.41
C CYS A 81 -1.36 1.26 -1.31
N ILE A 82 -2.48 0.61 -0.95
CA ILE A 82 -3.40 1.12 0.09
C ILE A 82 -2.71 1.31 1.43
N ASN A 83 -1.83 0.38 1.83
CA ASN A 83 -1.10 0.47 3.09
C ASN A 83 -0.14 1.66 3.10
N TRP A 84 0.48 1.98 1.95
CA TRP A 84 1.31 3.17 1.81
C TRP A 84 0.47 4.46 1.89
N LEU A 85 -0.70 4.50 1.25
CA LEU A 85 -1.61 5.65 1.31
C LEU A 85 -1.96 6.00 2.76
N ARG A 86 -2.22 5.00 3.61
CA ARG A 86 -2.56 5.20 5.03
C ARG A 86 -1.40 5.75 5.87
N THR A 87 -0.16 5.63 5.42
CA THR A 87 0.99 6.25 6.11
C THR A 87 1.14 7.74 5.80
N LEU A 88 0.58 8.22 4.69
CA LEU A 88 0.84 9.57 4.17
C LEU A 88 0.52 10.71 5.12
N PRO A 89 -0.59 10.71 5.88
CA PRO A 89 -0.87 11.79 6.83
C PRO A 89 0.27 12.00 7.82
N TYR A 90 0.81 10.92 8.37
CA TYR A 90 1.92 10.94 9.32
C TYR A 90 3.23 11.38 8.66
N VAL A 91 3.56 10.78 7.54
CA VAL A 91 4.83 11.04 6.83
C VAL A 91 4.90 12.50 6.34
N ARG A 92 3.80 13.06 5.82
CA ARG A 92 3.73 14.48 5.44
C ARG A 92 3.91 15.40 6.65
N ALA A 93 3.31 15.05 7.79
CA ALA A 93 3.47 15.84 9.01
C ALA A 93 4.89 15.79 9.55
N TRP A 94 5.51 14.60 9.60
CA TRP A 94 6.91 14.48 10.03
C TRP A 94 7.85 15.25 9.10
N ALA A 95 7.63 15.15 7.78
CA ALA A 95 8.41 15.90 6.80
C ALA A 95 8.34 17.41 7.04
N THR A 96 7.18 17.94 7.44
CA THR A 96 6.99 19.36 7.73
C THR A 96 7.54 19.73 9.11
N ARG A 97 7.16 18.99 10.15
CA ARG A 97 7.44 19.28 11.56
C ARG A 97 8.93 19.27 11.88
N TYR A 98 9.67 18.32 11.29
CA TYR A 98 11.08 18.07 11.65
C TYR A 98 12.08 18.58 10.61
N LYS A 99 11.63 19.18 9.50
CA LYS A 99 12.50 19.71 8.45
C LYS A 99 13.56 20.68 9.00
N GLU A 100 13.12 21.70 9.71
CA GLU A 100 14.01 22.73 10.26
C GLU A 100 14.85 22.21 11.44
N ARG A 101 14.49 21.04 11.98
CA ARG A 101 15.25 20.32 13.00
C ARG A 101 16.29 19.38 12.42
N GLY A 102 16.41 19.30 11.09
CA GLY A 102 17.43 18.53 10.37
C GLY A 102 17.02 17.12 9.96
N LEU A 103 15.73 16.80 9.94
CA LEU A 103 15.21 15.61 9.29
C LEU A 103 15.17 15.82 7.77
N VAL A 104 15.69 14.89 7.02
CA VAL A 104 15.47 14.75 5.60
C VAL A 104 14.60 13.52 5.35
N LEU A 105 13.40 13.73 4.84
CA LEU A 105 12.53 12.64 4.43
C LEU A 105 12.67 12.42 2.94
N ILE A 106 12.89 11.17 2.52
CA ILE A 106 13.00 10.74 1.12
C ILE A 106 12.02 9.62 0.87
N GLY A 107 11.06 9.83 -0.03
CA GLY A 107 10.26 8.74 -0.57
C GLY A 107 11.02 8.01 -1.66
N VAL A 108 10.95 6.69 -1.69
CA VAL A 108 11.44 5.84 -2.77
C VAL A 108 10.24 5.18 -3.42
N HIS A 109 9.93 5.64 -4.62
CA HIS A 109 8.86 5.04 -5.41
C HIS A 109 9.41 3.86 -6.18
N THR A 110 9.06 2.65 -5.77
CA THR A 110 9.45 1.39 -6.42
C THR A 110 8.19 0.74 -6.98
N PRO A 111 8.05 0.58 -8.30
CA PRO A 111 6.82 0.13 -8.93
C PRO A 111 6.48 -1.33 -8.58
N GLU A 112 5.19 -1.61 -8.44
CA GLU A 112 4.62 -2.94 -8.39
C GLU A 112 4.06 -3.36 -9.75
N PHE A 113 3.40 -2.44 -10.46
CA PHE A 113 2.82 -2.64 -11.78
C PHE A 113 3.58 -1.83 -12.84
N ALA A 114 3.56 -2.30 -14.09
CA ALA A 114 4.28 -1.65 -15.20
C ALA A 114 3.86 -0.18 -15.41
N PHE A 115 2.59 0.18 -15.20
CA PHE A 115 2.13 1.57 -15.36
C PHE A 115 2.67 2.53 -14.30
N GLU A 116 3.18 2.02 -13.19
CA GLU A 116 3.82 2.79 -12.12
C GLU A 116 5.27 3.18 -12.45
N GLU A 117 5.85 2.60 -13.51
CA GLU A 117 7.16 3.01 -14.03
C GLU A 117 7.11 4.37 -14.75
N ASP A 118 5.91 4.80 -15.18
CA ASP A 118 5.71 6.07 -15.85
C ASP A 118 5.83 7.24 -14.87
N VAL A 119 6.89 8.02 -15.02
CA VAL A 119 7.22 9.15 -14.13
C VAL A 119 6.12 10.23 -14.13
N ASP A 120 5.36 10.39 -15.21
CA ASP A 120 4.25 11.35 -15.25
C ASP A 120 3.06 10.87 -14.43
N ASN A 121 2.78 9.56 -14.43
CA ASN A 121 1.79 8.98 -13.52
C ASN A 121 2.20 9.19 -12.05
N VAL A 122 3.46 8.90 -11.72
CA VAL A 122 3.98 9.12 -10.37
C VAL A 122 3.91 10.59 -9.97
N ARG A 123 4.36 11.51 -10.84
CA ARG A 123 4.32 12.95 -10.58
C ARG A 123 2.92 13.45 -10.31
N ARG A 124 1.93 13.02 -11.08
CA ARG A 124 0.53 13.34 -10.88
C ARG A 124 0.06 12.84 -9.51
N ALA A 125 0.29 11.56 -9.21
CA ALA A 125 -0.11 10.95 -7.94
C ALA A 125 0.52 11.66 -6.74
N MET A 126 1.83 11.99 -6.79
CA MET A 126 2.50 12.72 -5.71
C MET A 126 1.90 14.11 -5.49
N LYS A 127 1.58 14.82 -6.59
CA LYS A 127 0.93 16.14 -6.54
C LYS A 127 -0.48 16.06 -5.93
N GLU A 128 -1.31 15.11 -6.36
CA GLU A 128 -2.66 14.90 -5.85
C GLU A 128 -2.68 14.55 -4.37
N ARG A 129 -1.65 13.82 -3.88
CA ARG A 129 -1.48 13.46 -2.48
C ARG A 129 -0.76 14.52 -1.64
N GLY A 130 -0.45 15.71 -2.20
CA GLY A 130 0.21 16.80 -1.48
C GLY A 130 1.61 16.46 -0.99
N ILE A 131 2.33 15.57 -1.70
CA ILE A 131 3.69 15.17 -1.36
C ILE A 131 4.66 16.20 -1.90
N THR A 132 5.40 16.86 -1.00
CA THR A 132 6.35 17.94 -1.31
C THR A 132 7.80 17.59 -0.98
N PHE A 133 8.04 16.52 -0.25
CA PHE A 133 9.39 16.04 0.06
C PHE A 133 10.00 15.29 -1.14
N PRO A 134 11.34 15.15 -1.18
CA PRO A 134 12.06 14.45 -2.25
C PRO A 134 11.54 13.03 -2.51
N ILE A 135 11.36 12.69 -3.80
CA ILE A 135 10.99 11.33 -4.23
C ILE A 135 12.04 10.83 -5.22
N ALA A 136 12.69 9.73 -4.87
CA ALA A 136 13.56 8.97 -5.77
C ALA A 136 12.73 7.93 -6.54
N ILE A 137 12.82 7.92 -7.86
CA ILE A 137 12.16 6.92 -8.72
C ILE A 137 13.09 5.72 -8.88
N ASP A 138 12.62 4.55 -8.48
CA ASP A 138 13.41 3.32 -8.40
C ASP A 138 12.88 2.21 -9.31
N ASN A 139 12.66 2.53 -10.61
CA ASN A 139 12.07 1.59 -11.59
C ASN A 139 12.85 0.29 -11.74
N TYR A 140 14.15 0.30 -11.46
CA TYR A 140 15.01 -0.91 -11.54
C TYR A 140 15.26 -1.58 -10.19
N ARG A 141 14.56 -1.15 -9.13
CA ARG A 141 14.71 -1.68 -7.76
C ARG A 141 16.15 -1.60 -7.23
N ALA A 142 16.93 -0.65 -7.73
CA ALA A 142 18.34 -0.51 -7.34
C ALA A 142 18.51 0.03 -5.91
N ILE A 143 17.65 0.98 -5.52
CA ILE A 143 17.59 1.51 -4.15
C ILE A 143 16.94 0.47 -3.24
N TRP A 144 15.84 -0.14 -3.68
CA TRP A 144 15.16 -1.25 -2.99
C TRP A 144 16.14 -2.36 -2.58
N ASN A 145 16.94 -2.82 -3.55
CA ASN A 145 17.94 -3.87 -3.30
C ASN A 145 19.10 -3.37 -2.42
N GLY A 146 19.52 -2.10 -2.57
CA GLY A 146 20.54 -1.48 -1.74
C GLY A 146 20.17 -1.38 -0.26
N PHE A 147 18.88 -1.30 0.04
CA PHE A 147 18.34 -1.35 1.40
C PHE A 147 17.95 -2.76 1.85
N GLY A 148 18.03 -3.78 0.98
CA GLY A 148 17.52 -5.11 1.27
C GLY A 148 16.03 -5.10 1.58
N ASN A 149 15.27 -4.19 0.95
CA ASN A 149 13.85 -4.04 1.22
C ASN A 149 13.02 -5.17 0.57
N HIS A 150 11.89 -5.51 1.20
CA HIS A 150 10.97 -6.56 0.74
C HIS A 150 9.49 -6.17 0.85
N TYR A 151 9.17 -4.97 1.34
CA TYR A 151 7.81 -4.58 1.72
C TYR A 151 7.44 -3.17 1.24
N TRP A 152 6.15 -2.98 0.91
CA TRP A 152 5.48 -1.69 0.79
C TRP A 152 4.34 -1.61 1.84
N PRO A 153 4.27 -0.51 2.62
CA PRO A 153 5.34 0.47 2.83
C PRO A 153 6.47 -0.09 3.71
N ALA A 154 7.62 0.60 3.69
CA ALA A 154 8.71 0.36 4.63
C ALA A 154 9.35 1.69 5.00
N LEU A 155 9.70 1.85 6.28
CA LEU A 155 10.44 3.00 6.81
C LEU A 155 11.83 2.54 7.25
N TYR A 156 12.86 3.32 6.91
CA TYR A 156 14.22 3.12 7.40
C TYR A 156 14.72 4.40 8.06
N PHE A 157 15.17 4.27 9.31
CA PHE A 157 15.60 5.37 10.16
C PHE A 157 17.12 5.42 10.18
N ILE A 158 17.70 6.52 9.70
CA ILE A 158 19.15 6.66 9.47
C ILE A 158 19.67 7.81 10.30
N ASP A 159 20.74 7.55 11.06
CA ASP A 159 21.37 8.56 11.91
C ASP A 159 22.25 9.54 11.11
N ALA A 160 22.73 10.59 11.78
CA ALA A 160 23.57 11.62 11.17
C ALA A 160 24.93 11.10 10.67
N SER A 161 25.34 9.89 11.07
CA SER A 161 26.54 9.22 10.54
C SER A 161 26.26 8.40 9.26
N GLY A 162 24.99 8.37 8.80
CA GLY A 162 24.55 7.62 7.63
C GLY A 162 24.28 6.14 7.89
N ARG A 163 24.12 5.71 9.14
CA ARG A 163 23.84 4.32 9.49
C ARG A 163 22.35 4.10 9.72
N VAL A 164 21.80 3.03 9.15
CA VAL A 164 20.45 2.55 9.48
C VAL A 164 20.45 2.08 10.94
N ARG A 165 19.58 2.68 11.73
CA ARG A 165 19.43 2.42 13.17
C ARG A 165 18.21 1.60 13.49
N ASP A 166 17.17 1.72 12.62
CA ASP A 166 15.91 1.01 12.78
C ASP A 166 15.17 0.93 11.46
N HIS A 167 14.15 0.08 11.40
CA HIS A 167 13.21 0.00 10.28
C HIS A 167 11.83 -0.43 10.77
N HIS A 168 10.80 -0.05 10.03
CA HIS A 168 9.42 -0.51 10.24
C HIS A 168 8.83 -0.97 8.90
N PHE A 169 8.23 -2.16 8.86
CA PHE A 169 7.59 -2.74 7.68
C PHE A 169 6.08 -2.75 7.83
N GLY A 170 5.38 -2.28 6.82
CA GLY A 170 3.93 -2.14 6.82
C GLY A 170 3.45 -0.78 7.35
N GLU A 171 2.15 -0.65 7.51
CA GLU A 171 1.50 0.51 8.11
C GLU A 171 1.37 0.36 9.64
N GLY A 172 0.99 1.45 10.35
CA GLY A 172 0.86 1.46 11.82
C GLY A 172 2.13 1.86 12.55
N HIS A 173 2.12 1.73 13.89
CA HIS A 173 3.23 2.08 14.78
C HIS A 173 3.76 3.51 14.58
N TYR A 174 2.84 4.45 14.36
CA TYR A 174 3.22 5.82 14.00
C TYR A 174 3.83 6.58 15.18
N GLU A 175 3.34 6.37 16.40
CA GLU A 175 3.90 6.98 17.61
C GLU A 175 5.34 6.50 17.87
N GLU A 176 5.59 5.20 17.75
CA GLU A 176 6.92 4.61 17.91
C GLU A 176 7.88 5.10 16.80
N SER A 177 7.38 5.19 15.57
CA SER A 177 8.13 5.72 14.44
C SER A 177 8.52 7.18 14.66
N GLU A 178 7.58 8.01 15.13
CA GLU A 178 7.86 9.42 15.44
C GLU A 178 8.83 9.57 16.61
N LEU A 179 8.69 8.74 17.66
CA LEU A 179 9.63 8.72 18.78
C LEU A 179 11.04 8.40 18.28
N ARG A 180 11.19 7.43 17.38
CA ARG A 180 12.49 7.10 16.78
C ARG A 180 13.10 8.27 16.01
N ILE A 181 12.33 9.04 15.26
CA ILE A 181 12.79 10.25 14.58
C ILE A 181 13.35 11.25 15.61
N ARG A 182 12.62 11.49 16.70
CA ARG A 182 13.02 12.44 17.76
C ARG A 182 14.30 12.02 18.47
N GLU A 183 14.42 10.74 18.80
CA GLU A 183 15.64 10.18 19.42
C GLU A 183 16.87 10.37 18.53
N LEU A 184 16.74 10.13 17.23
CA LEU A 184 17.85 10.31 16.28
C LEU A 184 18.23 11.78 16.12
N LEU A 185 17.25 12.70 16.12
CA LEU A 185 17.51 14.14 16.08
C LEU A 185 18.23 14.60 17.35
N ALA A 186 17.78 14.17 18.53
CA ALA A 186 18.44 14.47 19.79
C ALA A 186 19.87 13.94 19.86
N ALA A 187 20.09 12.71 19.41
CA ALA A 187 21.43 12.10 19.32
C ALA A 187 22.36 12.83 18.33
N ALA A 188 21.79 13.54 17.34
CA ALA A 188 22.54 14.41 16.42
C ALA A 188 22.78 15.82 16.99
N GLY A 189 22.48 16.06 18.27
CA GLY A 189 22.62 17.39 18.92
C GLY A 189 21.58 18.41 18.44
N ARG A 190 20.42 17.96 17.97
CA ARG A 190 19.32 18.80 17.51
C ARG A 190 18.15 18.71 18.49
N ASP A 191 17.30 19.73 18.47
CA ASP A 191 16.05 19.64 19.23
C ASP A 191 15.13 18.57 18.61
N GLY A 192 15.06 17.41 19.24
CA GLY A 192 14.18 16.31 18.83
C GLY A 192 12.73 16.50 19.27
N GLY A 193 12.47 17.44 20.20
CA GLY A 193 11.13 17.64 20.76
C GLY A 193 10.56 16.37 21.39
N ILE A 194 11.38 15.61 22.15
CA ILE A 194 11.00 14.30 22.73
C ILE A 194 9.75 14.42 23.63
N ASP A 195 9.65 15.54 24.35
CA ASP A 195 8.50 15.80 25.25
C ASP A 195 7.26 16.35 24.52
N ALA A 196 7.33 16.58 23.22
CA ALA A 196 6.19 17.04 22.44
C ALA A 196 5.20 15.89 22.18
N GLU A 197 3.91 16.20 22.09
CA GLU A 197 2.88 15.26 21.70
C GLU A 197 3.11 14.71 20.28
N ALA A 198 2.88 13.42 20.09
CA ALA A 198 2.94 12.78 18.78
C ALA A 198 1.89 13.36 17.84
N VAL A 199 2.16 13.32 16.52
CA VAL A 199 1.16 13.76 15.54
C VAL A 199 -0.01 12.78 15.51
N SER A 200 -1.23 13.35 15.51
CA SER A 200 -2.48 12.59 15.41
C SER A 200 -3.35 13.20 14.33
N PHE A 201 -4.04 12.36 13.56
CA PHE A 201 -4.90 12.78 12.46
C PHE A 201 -6.20 12.00 12.42
N GLU A 202 -7.26 12.67 12.04
CA GLU A 202 -8.45 12.06 11.50
C GLU A 202 -8.29 11.99 9.97
N ALA A 203 -7.89 10.84 9.46
CA ALA A 203 -7.67 10.63 8.03
C ALA A 203 -8.95 10.14 7.36
N HIS A 204 -9.17 10.56 6.11
CA HIS A 204 -10.38 10.27 5.35
C HIS A 204 -10.05 9.54 4.03
N GLY A 205 -11.08 8.95 3.42
CA GLY A 205 -10.94 8.25 2.15
C GLY A 205 -9.91 7.11 2.22
N PRO A 206 -9.10 6.90 1.18
CA PRO A 206 -8.08 5.84 1.16
C PRO A 206 -6.96 6.00 2.20
N GLU A 207 -6.79 7.19 2.77
CA GLU A 207 -5.78 7.45 3.81
C GLU A 207 -6.27 7.08 5.22
N ALA A 208 -7.57 6.83 5.40
CA ALA A 208 -8.14 6.39 6.68
C ALA A 208 -7.64 4.99 7.05
N GLY A 209 -7.38 4.78 8.34
CA GLY A 209 -6.94 3.47 8.85
C GLY A 209 -7.92 2.36 8.49
N ALA A 210 -7.40 1.14 8.29
CA ALA A 210 -8.22 -0.03 8.04
C ALA A 210 -9.02 -0.44 9.29
N ASP A 211 -10.18 -1.06 9.08
CA ASP A 211 -10.92 -1.75 10.13
C ASP A 211 -10.37 -3.17 10.32
N TRP A 212 -9.20 -3.25 10.97
CA TRP A 212 -8.48 -4.51 11.16
C TRP A 212 -9.29 -5.59 11.87
N SER A 213 -10.22 -5.20 12.72
CA SER A 213 -11.07 -6.14 13.46
C SER A 213 -12.06 -6.88 12.58
N ASN A 214 -12.47 -6.24 11.49
CA ASN A 214 -13.45 -6.75 10.53
C ASN A 214 -12.85 -7.07 9.14
N LEU A 215 -11.52 -6.98 8.97
CA LEU A 215 -10.87 -7.26 7.70
C LEU A 215 -10.59 -8.76 7.53
N LYS A 216 -11.35 -9.43 6.63
CA LYS A 216 -11.17 -10.87 6.31
C LYS A 216 -10.83 -11.12 4.83
N SER A 217 -10.90 -10.08 3.99
CA SER A 217 -10.54 -10.19 2.59
C SER A 217 -9.10 -9.76 2.39
N PRO A 218 -8.23 -10.65 1.87
CA PRO A 218 -6.85 -10.30 1.54
C PRO A 218 -6.78 -9.53 0.25
N GLU A 219 -5.68 -8.78 0.06
CA GLU A 219 -5.33 -8.25 -1.26
C GLU A 219 -5.41 -9.35 -2.32
N THR A 220 -6.07 -9.06 -3.45
CA THR A 220 -6.37 -10.04 -4.48
C THR A 220 -6.04 -9.50 -5.85
N TYR A 221 -5.02 -10.09 -6.48
CA TYR A 221 -4.61 -9.76 -7.85
C TYR A 221 -5.50 -10.43 -8.87
N VAL A 222 -5.83 -9.73 -9.96
CA VAL A 222 -6.67 -10.25 -11.04
C VAL A 222 -5.88 -10.66 -12.29
N GLY A 223 -4.62 -10.22 -12.40
CA GLY A 223 -3.70 -10.71 -13.44
C GLY A 223 -3.24 -12.15 -13.14
N HIS A 224 -3.13 -12.98 -14.18
CA HIS A 224 -2.94 -14.44 -14.03
C HIS A 224 -1.66 -14.84 -13.28
N HIS A 225 -0.63 -13.96 -13.23
CA HIS A 225 0.64 -14.30 -12.57
C HIS A 225 0.53 -14.45 -11.06
N LYS A 226 -0.35 -13.66 -10.42
CA LYS A 226 -0.58 -13.66 -8.97
C LYS A 226 -2.04 -13.98 -8.60
N ALA A 227 -2.91 -14.25 -9.58
CA ALA A 227 -4.33 -14.47 -9.33
C ALA A 227 -4.57 -15.71 -8.45
N GLU A 228 -5.37 -15.52 -7.41
CA GLU A 228 -5.86 -16.57 -6.54
C GLU A 228 -7.39 -16.50 -6.47
N ASN A 229 -8.04 -17.64 -6.15
CA ASN A 229 -9.49 -17.71 -5.92
C ASN A 229 -10.37 -17.28 -7.12
N PHE A 230 -9.84 -17.32 -8.34
CA PHE A 230 -10.62 -17.09 -9.56
C PHE A 230 -11.65 -18.21 -9.74
N ALA A 231 -12.91 -17.85 -9.95
CA ALA A 231 -14.03 -18.79 -9.88
C ALA A 231 -14.91 -18.84 -11.15
N SER A 232 -14.56 -18.13 -12.22
CA SER A 232 -15.29 -18.27 -13.48
C SER A 232 -15.25 -19.71 -13.97
N PRO A 233 -16.39 -20.30 -14.42
CA PRO A 233 -16.42 -21.63 -14.97
C PRO A 233 -15.42 -21.83 -16.11
N GLY A 234 -14.72 -22.95 -16.12
CA GLY A 234 -13.67 -23.24 -17.09
C GLY A 234 -12.28 -22.73 -16.72
N GLY A 235 -12.16 -21.91 -15.67
CA GLY A 235 -10.87 -21.36 -15.20
C GLY A 235 -10.33 -20.22 -16.08
N ALA A 236 -9.06 -19.88 -15.91
CA ALA A 236 -8.39 -18.79 -16.61
C ALA A 236 -7.93 -19.17 -18.02
N ALA A 237 -8.36 -18.44 -19.04
CA ALA A 237 -7.81 -18.49 -20.40
C ALA A 237 -6.68 -17.45 -20.54
N VAL A 238 -5.46 -17.86 -20.18
CA VAL A 238 -4.30 -16.99 -20.06
C VAL A 238 -3.90 -16.36 -21.39
N ASN A 239 -3.74 -15.04 -21.42
CA ASN A 239 -3.30 -14.23 -22.59
C ASN A 239 -4.18 -14.41 -23.84
N THR A 240 -5.39 -14.91 -23.68
CA THR A 240 -6.32 -15.19 -24.79
C THR A 240 -7.64 -14.48 -24.53
N ARG A 241 -8.25 -13.91 -25.57
CA ARG A 241 -9.63 -13.41 -25.52
C ARG A 241 -10.57 -14.56 -25.19
N HIS A 242 -11.36 -14.39 -24.15
CA HIS A 242 -12.29 -15.41 -23.69
C HIS A 242 -13.57 -14.77 -23.13
N VAL A 243 -14.69 -15.42 -23.38
CA VAL A 243 -16.00 -15.02 -22.84
C VAL A 243 -16.22 -15.76 -21.52
N TYR A 244 -16.16 -15.02 -20.43
CA TYR A 244 -16.36 -15.55 -19.09
C TYR A 244 -17.81 -15.44 -18.63
N ALA A 245 -18.15 -16.20 -17.60
CA ALA A 245 -19.39 -16.11 -16.84
C ALA A 245 -19.13 -16.10 -15.33
N VAL A 246 -19.98 -15.42 -14.58
CA VAL A 246 -19.98 -15.51 -13.12
C VAL A 246 -20.73 -16.78 -12.70
N PRO A 247 -20.19 -17.58 -11.76
CA PRO A 247 -20.90 -18.74 -11.25
C PRO A 247 -22.13 -18.29 -10.43
N PRO A 248 -23.15 -19.13 -10.25
CA PRO A 248 -24.37 -18.77 -9.51
C PRO A 248 -24.11 -18.30 -8.07
N ARG A 249 -23.00 -18.71 -7.47
CA ARG A 249 -22.61 -18.33 -6.11
C ARG A 249 -21.09 -18.25 -5.99
N LEU A 250 -20.60 -17.14 -5.42
CA LEU A 250 -19.21 -16.98 -4.98
C LEU A 250 -19.09 -17.29 -3.48
N ARG A 251 -18.03 -17.99 -3.09
CA ARG A 251 -17.62 -18.11 -1.70
C ARG A 251 -16.83 -16.87 -1.29
N LEU A 252 -16.67 -16.63 0.00
CA LEU A 252 -15.86 -15.52 0.51
C LEU A 252 -14.45 -15.55 -0.13
N ASN A 253 -14.00 -14.37 -0.56
CA ASN A 253 -12.73 -14.13 -1.26
C ASN A 253 -12.61 -14.75 -2.65
N GLN A 254 -13.69 -15.28 -3.22
CA GLN A 254 -13.74 -15.65 -4.63
C GLN A 254 -14.17 -14.47 -5.50
N TRP A 255 -13.60 -14.43 -6.70
CA TRP A 255 -13.94 -13.45 -7.72
C TRP A 255 -14.08 -14.11 -9.09
N ALA A 256 -14.81 -13.48 -9.97
CA ALA A 256 -15.10 -13.98 -11.31
C ALA A 256 -15.24 -12.83 -12.31
N LEU A 257 -14.97 -13.14 -13.58
CA LEU A 257 -15.24 -12.28 -14.72
C LEU A 257 -16.54 -12.68 -15.42
N SER A 258 -17.17 -11.72 -16.08
CA SER A 258 -18.27 -11.93 -17.01
C SER A 258 -18.08 -11.03 -18.23
N GLY A 259 -18.44 -11.51 -19.43
CA GLY A 259 -18.15 -10.83 -20.69
C GLY A 259 -16.79 -11.21 -21.29
N GLU A 260 -16.36 -10.46 -22.29
CA GLU A 260 -15.15 -10.78 -23.05
C GLU A 260 -13.91 -10.10 -22.47
N TRP A 261 -13.01 -10.87 -21.90
CA TRP A 261 -11.79 -10.40 -21.28
C TRP A 261 -10.54 -11.13 -21.79
N THR A 262 -9.39 -10.47 -21.68
CA THR A 262 -8.06 -11.09 -21.80
C THR A 262 -7.36 -11.00 -20.44
N GLN A 263 -7.11 -12.12 -19.80
CA GLN A 263 -6.37 -12.16 -18.52
C GLN A 263 -4.87 -12.19 -18.83
N LYS A 264 -4.21 -11.03 -18.70
CA LYS A 264 -2.76 -10.84 -18.87
C LYS A 264 -2.01 -11.14 -17.56
N SER A 265 -0.69 -11.05 -17.59
CA SER A 265 0.19 -11.30 -16.42
C SER A 265 -0.21 -10.48 -15.21
N GLU A 266 -0.37 -9.16 -15.36
CA GLU A 266 -0.63 -8.22 -14.25
C GLU A 266 -2.08 -7.75 -14.18
N ALA A 267 -2.85 -7.87 -15.25
CA ALA A 267 -4.20 -7.30 -15.37
C ALA A 267 -5.19 -8.19 -16.10
N ALA A 268 -6.47 -7.99 -15.81
CA ALA A 268 -7.56 -8.39 -16.69
C ALA A 268 -7.95 -7.22 -17.58
N VAL A 269 -7.95 -7.40 -18.90
CA VAL A 269 -8.25 -6.37 -19.91
C VAL A 269 -9.60 -6.63 -20.53
N LEU A 270 -10.52 -5.66 -20.44
CA LEU A 270 -11.86 -5.76 -21.02
C LEU A 270 -11.82 -5.49 -22.54
N ASN A 271 -12.28 -6.45 -23.34
CA ASN A 271 -12.28 -6.39 -24.78
C ASN A 271 -13.60 -5.85 -25.39
N ALA A 272 -14.73 -6.04 -24.70
CA ALA A 272 -16.06 -5.59 -25.16
C ALA A 272 -16.83 -4.91 -24.02
N ALA A 273 -17.70 -3.96 -24.35
CA ALA A 273 -18.55 -3.27 -23.39
C ALA A 273 -19.46 -4.24 -22.61
N GLY A 274 -19.89 -3.85 -21.39
CA GLY A 274 -20.76 -4.64 -20.53
C GLY A 274 -20.08 -5.77 -19.77
N GLY A 275 -18.73 -5.82 -19.81
CA GLY A 275 -17.97 -6.78 -19.00
C GLY A 275 -18.03 -6.44 -17.51
N ARG A 276 -18.02 -7.48 -16.66
CA ARG A 276 -18.15 -7.34 -15.21
C ARG A 276 -17.05 -8.08 -14.48
N ILE A 277 -16.76 -7.58 -13.27
CA ILE A 277 -16.01 -8.31 -12.24
C ILE A 277 -16.93 -8.44 -11.03
N ALA A 278 -17.12 -9.67 -10.55
CA ALA A 278 -17.85 -9.97 -9.32
C ALA A 278 -16.86 -10.45 -8.26
N PHE A 279 -17.02 -10.01 -7.00
CA PHE A 279 -16.18 -10.38 -5.87
C PHE A 279 -17.02 -10.54 -4.61
N ARG A 280 -16.84 -11.64 -3.87
CA ARG A 280 -17.45 -11.78 -2.55
C ARG A 280 -16.43 -11.46 -1.47
N PHE A 281 -16.66 -10.38 -0.70
CA PHE A 281 -15.68 -9.82 0.23
C PHE A 281 -16.26 -9.62 1.64
N HIS A 282 -15.37 -9.44 2.61
CA HIS A 282 -15.67 -9.04 3.99
C HIS A 282 -14.64 -8.02 4.48
N ALA A 283 -14.98 -6.76 4.36
CA ALA A 283 -14.20 -5.61 4.81
C ALA A 283 -15.09 -4.37 4.84
N ARG A 284 -14.71 -3.34 5.60
CA ARG A 284 -15.39 -2.03 5.55
C ARG A 284 -15.20 -1.37 4.19
N ASP A 285 -13.96 -1.32 3.71
CA ASP A 285 -13.61 -0.67 2.45
C ASP A 285 -13.23 -1.71 1.39
N LEU A 286 -13.63 -1.43 0.14
CA LEU A 286 -13.16 -2.14 -1.05
C LEU A 286 -12.63 -1.11 -2.05
N HIS A 287 -11.41 -1.36 -2.51
CA HIS A 287 -10.74 -0.59 -3.54
C HIS A 287 -10.40 -1.50 -4.71
N LEU A 288 -10.34 -0.91 -5.92
CA LEU A 288 -9.83 -1.58 -7.11
C LEU A 288 -8.75 -0.71 -7.75
N ILE A 289 -7.58 -1.29 -7.98
CA ILE A 289 -6.55 -0.68 -8.82
C ILE A 289 -6.93 -0.98 -10.26
N MET A 290 -7.22 0.06 -11.03
CA MET A 290 -7.63 -0.04 -12.43
C MET A 290 -7.24 1.21 -13.21
N GLY A 291 -7.30 1.12 -14.52
CA GLY A 291 -7.03 2.24 -15.40
C GLY A 291 -7.51 2.00 -16.84
N PRO A 292 -7.53 3.04 -17.69
CA PRO A 292 -7.79 2.86 -19.09
C PRO A 292 -6.55 2.23 -19.77
N ALA A 293 -6.79 1.26 -20.65
CA ALA A 293 -5.74 0.64 -21.46
C ALA A 293 -5.09 1.62 -22.47
N ALA A 294 -5.80 2.69 -22.81
CA ALA A 294 -5.30 3.77 -23.65
C ALA A 294 -5.37 5.09 -22.89
N ARG A 295 -4.28 5.86 -22.90
CA ARG A 295 -4.22 7.19 -22.27
C ARG A 295 -5.35 8.10 -22.75
N ARG A 296 -5.91 8.89 -21.82
CA ARG A 296 -6.97 9.88 -22.05
C ARG A 296 -8.32 9.28 -22.49
N ARG A 297 -8.52 7.98 -22.34
CA ARG A 297 -9.83 7.36 -22.52
C ARG A 297 -10.53 7.34 -21.17
N ALA A 298 -11.77 7.81 -21.13
CA ALA A 298 -12.64 7.66 -19.97
C ALA A 298 -13.52 6.43 -20.18
N VAL A 299 -13.60 5.54 -19.19
CA VAL A 299 -14.45 4.34 -19.22
C VAL A 299 -15.47 4.44 -18.10
N PRO A 300 -16.75 4.72 -18.40
CA PRO A 300 -17.80 4.76 -17.40
C PRO A 300 -18.09 3.35 -16.87
N PHE A 301 -18.39 3.27 -15.58
CA PHE A 301 -18.75 2.01 -14.92
C PHE A 301 -19.86 2.21 -13.89
N ARG A 302 -20.47 1.10 -13.47
CA ARG A 302 -21.44 1.04 -12.38
C ARG A 302 -21.07 -0.04 -11.40
N VAL A 303 -21.19 0.28 -10.11
CA VAL A 303 -20.98 -0.64 -8.97
C VAL A 303 -22.32 -1.03 -8.35
N LEU A 304 -22.45 -2.29 -8.00
CA LEU A 304 -23.56 -2.82 -7.21
C LEU A 304 -23.03 -3.60 -6.00
N ILE A 305 -23.79 -3.56 -4.92
CA ILE A 305 -23.59 -4.40 -3.72
C ILE A 305 -24.85 -5.24 -3.51
N ASP A 306 -24.70 -6.57 -3.51
CA ASP A 306 -25.80 -7.55 -3.42
C ASP A 306 -26.92 -7.28 -4.47
N GLY A 307 -26.53 -6.80 -5.66
CA GLY A 307 -27.44 -6.48 -6.76
C GLY A 307 -28.09 -5.09 -6.70
N TYR A 308 -27.77 -4.27 -5.71
CA TYR A 308 -28.34 -2.93 -5.52
C TYR A 308 -27.26 -1.83 -5.54
N PRO A 309 -27.62 -0.58 -5.87
CA PRO A 309 -26.69 0.56 -5.69
C PRO A 309 -26.17 0.64 -4.25
N PRO A 310 -24.91 1.09 -4.05
CA PRO A 310 -24.28 1.11 -2.72
C PRO A 310 -24.90 2.14 -1.76
N ASN A 311 -25.65 3.12 -2.26
CA ASN A 311 -26.24 4.22 -1.47
C ASN A 311 -25.18 4.88 -0.55
N THR A 312 -25.46 5.01 0.75
CA THR A 312 -24.53 5.59 1.75
C THR A 312 -23.24 4.77 1.96
N GLY A 313 -23.15 3.57 1.41
CA GLY A 313 -21.96 2.70 1.46
C GLY A 313 -21.01 2.88 0.26
N HIS A 314 -21.22 3.92 -0.55
CA HIS A 314 -20.32 4.22 -1.67
C HIS A 314 -18.95 4.75 -1.18
N GLY A 315 -17.88 4.46 -1.95
CA GLY A 315 -16.56 5.07 -1.79
C GLY A 315 -16.47 6.43 -2.47
N GLY A 316 -15.32 7.09 -2.31
CA GLY A 316 -15.12 8.45 -2.83
C GLY A 316 -15.05 8.57 -4.36
N ASP A 317 -14.92 7.46 -5.09
CA ASP A 317 -14.77 7.46 -6.56
C ASP A 317 -16.05 7.09 -7.32
N ILE A 318 -17.17 6.95 -6.61
CA ILE A 318 -18.50 6.69 -7.20
C ILE A 318 -19.57 7.51 -6.48
N ASP A 319 -20.71 7.69 -7.15
CA ASP A 319 -21.90 8.31 -6.55
C ASP A 319 -22.74 7.27 -5.75
N ASP A 320 -23.82 7.72 -5.10
CA ASP A 320 -24.78 6.90 -4.34
C ASP A 320 -25.52 5.89 -5.22
N HIS A 321 -25.61 6.13 -6.52
CA HIS A 321 -26.15 5.20 -7.51
C HIS A 321 -25.12 4.18 -8.00
N GLY A 322 -23.85 4.28 -7.56
CA GLY A 322 -22.74 3.41 -7.93
C GLY A 322 -22.05 3.79 -9.25
N ASN A 323 -22.37 4.95 -9.85
CA ASN A 323 -21.73 5.35 -11.10
C ASN A 323 -20.39 5.99 -10.84
N GLY A 324 -19.41 5.65 -11.68
CA GLY A 324 -18.06 6.22 -11.68
C GLY A 324 -17.45 6.22 -13.07
N THR A 325 -16.24 6.74 -13.16
CA THR A 325 -15.50 6.79 -14.44
C THR A 325 -14.02 6.50 -14.20
N VAL A 326 -13.48 5.54 -14.94
CA VAL A 326 -12.04 5.26 -14.99
C VAL A 326 -11.39 6.25 -15.94
N THR A 327 -10.53 7.11 -15.41
CA THR A 327 -9.81 8.12 -16.20
C THR A 327 -8.31 7.93 -16.19
N GLU A 328 -7.78 7.30 -15.15
CA GLU A 328 -6.36 7.17 -14.87
C GLU A 328 -6.04 5.82 -14.23
N GLN A 329 -4.78 5.38 -14.36
CA GLN A 329 -4.28 4.18 -13.70
C GLN A 329 -3.95 4.51 -12.24
N ARG A 330 -4.85 4.16 -11.33
CA ARG A 330 -4.75 4.43 -9.89
C ARG A 330 -5.64 3.50 -9.07
N LEU A 331 -5.54 3.61 -7.76
CA LEU A 331 -6.49 3.02 -6.82
C LEU A 331 -7.79 3.85 -6.82
N TYR A 332 -8.93 3.17 -6.93
CA TYR A 332 -10.28 3.72 -6.80
C TYR A 332 -10.94 3.18 -5.55
N GLN A 333 -11.42 4.05 -4.68
CA GLN A 333 -12.22 3.66 -3.52
C GLN A 333 -13.68 3.51 -3.95
N LEU A 334 -14.15 2.28 -4.04
CA LEU A 334 -15.49 1.97 -4.60
C LEU A 334 -16.52 1.77 -3.49
N ILE A 335 -16.16 1.12 -2.39
CA ILE A 335 -17.07 0.85 -1.28
C ILE A 335 -16.45 1.32 0.03
N ARG A 336 -17.33 1.87 0.90
CA ARG A 336 -17.12 2.08 2.33
C ARG A 336 -18.42 1.78 3.06
N GLN A 337 -18.53 0.59 3.63
CA GLN A 337 -19.73 0.17 4.35
C GLN A 337 -20.01 1.11 5.54
N SER A 338 -21.22 1.66 5.61
CA SER A 338 -21.62 2.65 6.63
C SER A 338 -22.24 2.04 7.89
N GLY A 339 -22.38 0.71 7.94
CA GLY A 339 -22.97 -0.04 9.05
C GLY A 339 -22.07 -1.20 9.48
N PRO A 340 -22.63 -2.18 10.20
CA PRO A 340 -21.89 -3.38 10.58
C PRO A 340 -21.31 -4.09 9.36
N VAL A 341 -20.00 -4.39 9.41
CA VAL A 341 -19.31 -5.06 8.33
C VAL A 341 -19.80 -6.50 8.21
N SER A 342 -20.17 -6.89 7.00
CA SER A 342 -20.67 -8.24 6.69
C SER A 342 -20.15 -8.71 5.33
N ASP A 343 -20.31 -10.01 5.05
CA ASP A 343 -20.02 -10.56 3.72
C ASP A 343 -20.96 -9.94 2.70
N ARG A 344 -20.38 -9.33 1.66
CA ARG A 344 -21.15 -8.70 0.58
C ARG A 344 -20.67 -9.21 -0.78
N GLN A 345 -21.57 -9.22 -1.74
CA GLN A 345 -21.21 -9.42 -3.14
C GLN A 345 -21.07 -8.09 -3.84
N PHE A 346 -19.85 -7.77 -4.23
CA PHE A 346 -19.51 -6.62 -5.06
C PHE A 346 -19.60 -7.01 -6.53
N GLU A 347 -20.13 -6.11 -7.35
CA GLU A 347 -20.10 -6.21 -8.81
C GLU A 347 -19.75 -4.84 -9.40
N ILE A 348 -18.84 -4.82 -10.38
CA ILE A 348 -18.54 -3.65 -11.20
C ILE A 348 -18.80 -4.00 -12.65
N GLU A 349 -19.62 -3.21 -13.34
CA GLU A 349 -19.92 -3.31 -14.77
C GLU A 349 -19.28 -2.14 -15.50
N PHE A 350 -18.46 -2.42 -16.51
CA PHE A 350 -17.86 -1.40 -17.36
C PHE A 350 -18.72 -1.21 -18.61
N LEU A 351 -19.19 0.03 -18.81
CA LEU A 351 -20.14 0.34 -19.90
C LEU A 351 -19.47 0.46 -21.26
N GLU A 352 -18.14 0.61 -21.27
CA GLU A 352 -17.30 0.60 -22.46
C GLU A 352 -16.11 -0.36 -22.30
N SER A 353 -15.50 -0.76 -23.41
CA SER A 353 -14.29 -1.58 -23.43
C SER A 353 -13.03 -0.79 -23.08
N GLY A 354 -11.91 -1.48 -22.84
CA GLY A 354 -10.59 -0.88 -22.72
C GLY A 354 -10.25 -0.41 -21.31
N VAL A 355 -10.80 -1.04 -20.28
CA VAL A 355 -10.28 -0.97 -18.91
C VAL A 355 -9.29 -2.09 -18.67
N GLU A 356 -8.29 -1.83 -17.85
CA GLU A 356 -7.39 -2.79 -17.22
C GLU A 356 -7.63 -2.78 -15.72
N ALA A 357 -7.96 -3.94 -15.13
CA ALA A 357 -8.09 -4.14 -13.69
C ALA A 357 -6.91 -4.96 -13.18
N PHE A 358 -6.29 -4.53 -12.06
CA PHE A 358 -5.02 -5.07 -11.58
C PHE A 358 -5.17 -5.83 -10.25
N ALA A 359 -5.68 -5.18 -9.21
CA ALA A 359 -5.83 -5.79 -7.90
C ALA A 359 -6.95 -5.14 -7.09
N PHE A 360 -7.62 -5.95 -6.27
CA PHE A 360 -8.49 -5.50 -5.19
C PHE A 360 -7.69 -5.36 -3.89
N THR A 361 -7.95 -4.29 -3.14
CA THR A 361 -7.42 -4.08 -1.80
C THR A 361 -8.56 -3.69 -0.85
N PHE A 362 -8.37 -3.94 0.44
CA PHE A 362 -9.43 -3.82 1.43
C PHE A 362 -8.98 -3.06 2.68
N GLY A 363 -9.99 -2.59 3.50
CA GLY A 363 -9.69 -1.90 4.74
C GLY A 363 -10.81 -1.78 5.73
#